data_0f981257071648139003502a560b7ef0
#
_entry.id   0f981257071648139003502a560b7ef0
#
_cell.length_a   1.000
_cell.length_b   1.000
_cell.length_c   1.000
_cell.angle_alpha   90.00
_cell.angle_beta   90.00
_cell.angle_gamma   90.00
#
_symmetry.space_group_name_H-M   'P 1'
#
loop_
_entity.id
_entity.type
_entity.pdbx_description
1 polymer ?
#
loop_
_entity_poly.entity_id
_entity_poly.type
_entity_poly.pdbx_seq_one_letter_code
_entity_poly.pdbx_strand_id
1 'polypeptide(L)'
;MMIRYGWLLAGLLSGTGWSGLRAQTAPVAAPLVLGAYAQGGFILAHTPSVQHLAVSHPTGLELNLQRQTNGAAPWHAWYKYPKVGLALVYYDYHNARLGRSYAASVYVNKSFWRTRRQEFNFRLGTGLGYFPVRFEAATNHKNTLIGSRLNATLQARLEYDVALTEHLGLLLGLGLNHYSNGATTKPNFGINLPTVLLGLNYHQQRPLQPLNTSPTPEPTDVGRNFLNISTSVGWKQRNETDNQHYLVNAVTLAVGRRINRKSNLVAGLEGFHDRSLTAQLRDTARTSDQLPDVKKAGAYVGHELLFGRLAFVSHLGLYFYNPYKSNRFYYERLGIKYHFTERVFGNIDLKVHGGAADVIEWRLGLKL
;
A
#
# COMPACT_ATOMS: atom_id res chain seq x y z
N MET A 1 -46.36 -1.55 -32.65
CA MET A 1 -47.19 -0.45 -32.20
C MET A 1 -46.29 0.62 -31.57
N MET A 2 -45.98 1.63 -32.36
CA MET A 2 -45.11 2.79 -31.98
C MET A 2 -45.92 3.76 -31.18
N ILE A 3 -45.38 4.34 -30.12
CA ILE A 3 -45.74 5.68 -29.64
C ILE A 3 -44.50 6.44 -29.19
N ARG A 4 -44.20 7.50 -29.93
CA ARG A 4 -43.25 8.59 -29.62
C ARG A 4 -43.93 9.63 -28.73
N TYR A 5 -43.19 10.24 -27.81
CA TYR A 5 -43.35 11.65 -27.33
C TYR A 5 -41.93 12.11 -26.94
N GLY A 6 -41.32 13.13 -27.34
CA GLY A 6 -41.66 14.32 -28.11
C GLY A 6 -41.92 15.57 -27.24
N TRP A 7 -40.87 16.41 -27.03
CA TRP A 7 -40.83 17.89 -26.87
C TRP A 7 -41.35 18.55 -25.57
N LEU A 8 -40.52 19.48 -25.14
CA LEU A 8 -40.70 20.85 -24.61
C LEU A 8 -39.87 21.05 -23.32
N LEU A 9 -38.96 22.00 -23.17
CA LEU A 9 -39.16 23.47 -23.31
C LEU A 9 -37.79 24.18 -23.41
N ALA A 10 -37.74 25.11 -24.32
CA ALA A 10 -36.75 26.16 -24.42
C ALA A 10 -37.25 27.40 -23.65
N GLY A 11 -36.30 28.21 -23.13
CA GLY A 11 -36.55 29.62 -22.91
C GLY A 11 -36.15 30.13 -21.53
N LEU A 12 -35.01 30.83 -21.43
CA LEU A 12 -34.97 32.27 -21.15
C LEU A 12 -33.51 32.75 -21.11
N LEU A 13 -33.13 33.41 -22.16
CA LEU A 13 -31.96 34.27 -22.23
C LEU A 13 -32.33 35.63 -21.63
N SER A 14 -31.49 36.15 -20.72
CA SER A 14 -31.00 37.52 -20.72
C SER A 14 -30.28 37.83 -19.41
N GLY A 15 -29.04 38.21 -19.52
CA GLY A 15 -28.19 38.62 -18.39
C GLY A 15 -26.77 38.85 -18.88
N THR A 16 -26.50 39.95 -19.54
CA THR A 16 -25.18 40.43 -19.96
C THR A 16 -24.29 40.66 -18.76
N GLY A 17 -23.30 39.74 -18.57
CA GLY A 17 -22.18 39.93 -17.69
C GLY A 17 -20.94 39.46 -18.42
N TRP A 18 -20.19 40.37 -19.03
CA TRP A 18 -18.82 40.11 -19.52
C TRP A 18 -17.90 39.95 -18.33
N SER A 19 -17.90 38.77 -17.73
CA SER A 19 -16.79 38.30 -16.86
C SER A 19 -15.75 37.68 -17.76
N GLY A 20 -14.55 38.28 -17.75
CA GLY A 20 -13.41 37.88 -18.57
C GLY A 20 -13.19 36.39 -18.55
N LEU A 21 -13.30 35.74 -19.69
CA LEU A 21 -12.83 34.42 -19.99
C LEU A 21 -11.31 34.42 -19.69
N ARG A 22 -10.91 34.07 -18.47
CA ARG A 22 -9.56 33.55 -18.25
C ARG A 22 -9.46 32.31 -19.13
N ALA A 23 -8.67 32.39 -20.17
CA ALA A 23 -8.29 31.22 -20.95
C ALA A 23 -7.81 30.17 -19.96
N GLN A 24 -8.63 29.16 -19.67
CA GLN A 24 -8.18 27.93 -19.05
C GLN A 24 -7.19 27.35 -20.06
N THR A 25 -5.90 27.51 -19.76
CA THR A 25 -4.86 26.78 -20.49
C THR A 25 -5.25 25.30 -20.41
N ALA A 26 -5.47 24.69 -21.56
CA ALA A 26 -5.77 23.25 -21.65
C ALA A 26 -4.79 22.50 -20.76
N PRO A 27 -5.23 21.55 -19.94
CA PRO A 27 -4.34 20.81 -19.05
C PRO A 27 -3.24 20.19 -19.91
N VAL A 28 -2.00 20.54 -19.63
CA VAL A 28 -0.85 19.95 -20.33
C VAL A 28 -0.97 18.43 -20.23
N ALA A 29 -0.99 17.76 -21.37
CA ALA A 29 -1.09 16.32 -21.43
C ALA A 29 -0.01 15.72 -20.54
N ALA A 30 -0.42 14.83 -19.64
CA ALA A 30 0.53 14.15 -18.75
C ALA A 30 1.23 13.04 -19.53
N PRO A 31 2.53 13.16 -19.86
CA PRO A 31 3.22 12.22 -20.73
C PRO A 31 3.27 10.82 -20.10
N LEU A 32 3.10 9.81 -20.95
CA LEU A 32 3.18 8.41 -20.58
C LEU A 32 4.62 7.89 -20.73
N VAL A 33 4.96 6.93 -19.88
CA VAL A 33 6.18 6.12 -19.97
C VAL A 33 5.77 4.65 -19.94
N LEU A 34 6.20 3.91 -20.96
CA LEU A 34 6.04 2.46 -21.02
C LEU A 34 7.39 1.83 -20.74
N GLY A 35 7.44 0.85 -19.85
CA GLY A 35 8.67 0.17 -19.47
C GLY A 35 8.56 -1.34 -19.60
N ALA A 36 9.67 -1.97 -19.96
CA ALA A 36 9.84 -3.42 -19.93
C ALA A 36 11.19 -3.74 -19.28
N TYR A 37 11.17 -4.52 -18.20
CA TYR A 37 12.35 -4.78 -17.37
C TYR A 37 12.53 -6.26 -17.13
N ALA A 38 13.78 -6.74 -17.26
CA ALA A 38 14.22 -8.01 -16.71
C ALA A 38 14.68 -7.80 -15.26
N GLN A 39 14.44 -8.77 -14.41
CA GLN A 39 14.82 -8.74 -13.00
C GLN A 39 15.47 -10.06 -12.61
N GLY A 40 16.49 -9.99 -11.77
CA GLY A 40 17.12 -11.14 -11.14
C GLY A 40 17.37 -10.85 -9.66
N GLY A 41 17.28 -11.88 -8.81
CA GLY A 41 17.46 -11.67 -7.39
C GLY A 41 17.63 -12.96 -6.60
N PHE A 42 17.44 -12.86 -5.30
CA PHE A 42 17.51 -13.99 -4.37
C PHE A 42 16.47 -13.84 -3.26
N ILE A 43 16.10 -14.95 -2.63
CA ILE A 43 15.22 -14.93 -1.47
C ILE A 43 16.05 -14.63 -0.24
N LEU A 44 15.74 -13.54 0.47
CA LEU A 44 16.38 -13.17 1.72
C LEU A 44 15.83 -14.03 2.86
N ALA A 45 16.67 -14.90 3.42
CA ALA A 45 16.33 -15.67 4.61
C ALA A 45 16.37 -14.77 5.84
N HIS A 46 15.21 -14.50 6.41
CA HIS A 46 15.07 -13.68 7.62
C HIS A 46 14.75 -14.51 8.88
N THR A 47 14.56 -15.83 8.72
CA THR A 47 14.43 -16.80 9.81
C THR A 47 15.03 -18.15 9.40
N PRO A 48 15.45 -19.02 10.34
CA PRO A 48 15.92 -20.38 10.04
C PRO A 48 14.89 -21.21 9.28
N SER A 49 13.59 -21.01 9.54
CA SER A 49 12.49 -21.77 8.93
C SER A 49 12.35 -21.57 7.42
N VAL A 50 12.97 -20.55 6.83
CA VAL A 50 12.93 -20.28 5.38
C VAL A 50 14.25 -20.48 4.68
N GLN A 51 15.32 -20.84 5.42
CA GLN A 51 16.68 -20.94 4.89
C GLN A 51 16.78 -21.97 3.75
N HIS A 52 16.05 -23.07 3.82
CA HIS A 52 16.02 -24.11 2.79
C HIS A 52 15.39 -23.67 1.45
N LEU A 53 14.69 -22.53 1.41
CA LEU A 53 14.12 -21.90 0.22
C LEU A 53 14.97 -20.73 -0.30
N ALA A 54 15.91 -20.22 0.52
CA ALA A 54 16.79 -19.11 0.17
C ALA A 54 17.85 -19.46 -0.90
N VAL A 55 18.00 -20.74 -1.22
CA VAL A 55 18.84 -21.21 -2.34
C VAL A 55 18.27 -20.86 -3.71
N SER A 56 17.03 -20.35 -3.76
CA SER A 56 16.36 -19.96 -4.99
C SER A 56 16.87 -18.61 -5.48
N HIS A 57 17.13 -18.52 -6.79
CA HIS A 57 17.52 -17.29 -7.48
C HIS A 57 16.46 -16.92 -8.52
N PRO A 58 15.38 -16.24 -8.11
CA PRO A 58 14.29 -15.90 -9.01
C PRO A 58 14.73 -14.98 -10.14
N THR A 59 14.16 -15.24 -11.34
CA THR A 59 14.23 -14.33 -12.46
C THR A 59 12.82 -13.86 -12.81
N GLY A 60 12.69 -12.63 -13.32
CA GLY A 60 11.39 -12.05 -13.57
C GLY A 60 11.38 -11.06 -14.73
N LEU A 61 10.17 -10.78 -15.16
CA LEU A 61 9.86 -9.77 -16.16
C LEU A 61 8.82 -8.81 -15.60
N GLU A 62 8.94 -7.54 -15.93
CA GLU A 62 7.98 -6.51 -15.57
C GLU A 62 7.58 -5.70 -16.77
N LEU A 63 6.27 -5.49 -16.92
CA LEU A 63 5.69 -4.47 -17.79
C LEU A 63 5.20 -3.32 -16.93
N ASN A 64 5.47 -2.11 -17.38
CA ASN A 64 5.29 -0.92 -16.60
C ASN A 64 4.61 0.19 -17.39
N LEU A 65 3.59 0.82 -16.80
CA LEU A 65 2.93 2.00 -17.32
C LEU A 65 2.99 3.11 -16.30
N GLN A 66 3.65 4.20 -16.61
CA GLN A 66 3.76 5.38 -15.75
C GLN A 66 3.16 6.60 -16.42
N ARG A 67 2.63 7.48 -15.59
CA ARG A 67 2.15 8.80 -16.00
C ARG A 67 2.82 9.87 -15.16
N GLN A 68 3.43 10.85 -15.82
CA GLN A 68 3.96 12.04 -15.15
C GLN A 68 2.81 12.88 -14.60
N THR A 69 2.84 13.26 -13.32
CA THR A 69 1.86 14.19 -12.78
C THR A 69 2.09 15.61 -13.34
N ASN A 70 1.00 16.35 -13.58
CA ASN A 70 0.99 17.59 -14.38
C ASN A 70 0.53 18.83 -13.60
N GLY A 71 0.35 18.75 -12.28
CA GLY A 71 -0.11 19.89 -11.48
C GLY A 71 -1.63 20.03 -11.32
N ALA A 72 -2.43 19.11 -11.90
CA ALA A 72 -3.89 19.12 -11.76
C ALA A 72 -4.37 19.00 -10.29
N ALA A 73 -3.53 18.46 -9.41
CA ALA A 73 -3.78 18.41 -7.98
C ALA A 73 -2.62 19.04 -7.19
N PRO A 74 -2.89 19.74 -6.07
CA PRO A 74 -1.84 20.43 -5.30
C PRO A 74 -0.68 19.52 -4.86
N TRP A 75 -0.97 18.28 -4.50
CA TRP A 75 0.06 17.33 -4.07
C TRP A 75 1.10 17.02 -5.16
N HIS A 76 0.77 17.18 -6.46
CA HIS A 76 1.73 17.02 -7.55
C HIS A 76 2.94 17.97 -7.37
N ALA A 77 2.65 19.23 -7.11
CA ALA A 77 3.69 20.25 -6.90
C ALA A 77 4.41 20.05 -5.56
N TRP A 78 3.70 19.68 -4.49
CA TRP A 78 4.30 19.43 -3.19
C TRP A 78 5.35 18.32 -3.20
N TYR A 79 5.16 17.31 -4.06
CA TYR A 79 6.09 16.19 -4.23
C TYR A 79 7.02 16.36 -5.45
N LYS A 80 7.05 17.56 -6.06
CA LYS A 80 7.89 17.88 -7.24
C LYS A 80 7.53 17.01 -8.44
N TYR A 81 6.23 16.86 -8.71
CA TYR A 81 5.68 16.14 -9.86
C TYR A 81 6.16 14.68 -9.95
N PRO A 82 5.80 13.82 -9.01
CA PRO A 82 6.14 12.40 -9.08
C PRO A 82 5.41 11.74 -10.26
N LYS A 83 5.89 10.60 -10.69
CA LYS A 83 5.14 9.71 -11.59
C LYS A 83 4.26 8.79 -10.77
N VAL A 84 3.10 8.42 -11.29
CA VAL A 84 2.24 7.37 -10.77
C VAL A 84 2.11 6.29 -11.82
N GLY A 85 2.02 5.04 -11.41
CA GLY A 85 2.02 3.97 -12.39
C GLY A 85 1.44 2.65 -11.90
N LEU A 86 1.33 1.75 -12.88
CA LEU A 86 0.94 0.35 -12.74
C LEU A 86 2.10 -0.52 -13.22
N ALA A 87 2.41 -1.57 -12.47
CA ALA A 87 3.36 -2.60 -12.86
C ALA A 87 2.70 -3.97 -12.84
N LEU A 88 2.97 -4.76 -13.88
CA LEU A 88 2.66 -6.18 -13.95
C LEU A 88 3.97 -6.94 -13.90
N VAL A 89 4.11 -7.83 -12.93
CA VAL A 89 5.37 -8.53 -12.65
C VAL A 89 5.14 -10.03 -12.70
N TYR A 90 6.04 -10.72 -13.36
CA TYR A 90 6.13 -12.17 -13.37
C TYR A 90 7.47 -12.58 -12.75
N TYR A 91 7.47 -13.61 -11.90
CA TYR A 91 8.68 -14.28 -11.42
C TYR A 91 8.58 -15.79 -11.61
N ASP A 92 9.69 -16.39 -12.08
CA ASP A 92 9.99 -17.81 -11.93
C ASP A 92 11.00 -17.96 -10.78
N TYR A 93 10.64 -18.74 -9.76
CA TYR A 93 11.50 -18.92 -8.58
C TYR A 93 12.56 -20.00 -8.80
N HIS A 94 12.56 -20.70 -9.93
CA HIS A 94 13.44 -21.84 -10.24
C HIS A 94 13.47 -22.87 -9.10
N ASN A 95 12.35 -23.03 -8.43
CA ASN A 95 12.16 -23.92 -7.29
C ASN A 95 10.74 -24.51 -7.36
N ALA A 96 10.65 -25.83 -7.47
CA ALA A 96 9.36 -26.52 -7.60
C ALA A 96 8.40 -26.24 -6.43
N ARG A 97 8.90 -25.91 -5.24
CA ARG A 97 8.09 -25.62 -4.04
C ARG A 97 7.48 -24.23 -4.06
N LEU A 98 8.10 -23.30 -4.77
CA LEU A 98 7.64 -21.92 -4.90
C LEU A 98 6.95 -21.67 -6.25
N GLY A 99 7.39 -22.37 -7.31
CA GLY A 99 6.85 -22.26 -8.64
C GLY A 99 7.05 -20.88 -9.25
N ARG A 100 5.95 -20.24 -9.58
CA ARG A 100 5.89 -18.92 -10.25
C ARG A 100 4.96 -17.98 -9.52
N SER A 101 5.10 -16.68 -9.76
CA SER A 101 4.15 -15.67 -9.28
C SER A 101 3.85 -14.62 -10.33
N TYR A 102 2.66 -14.02 -10.20
CA TYR A 102 2.18 -12.92 -11.01
C TYR A 102 1.72 -11.83 -10.07
N ALA A 103 2.13 -10.59 -10.28
CA ALA A 103 1.73 -9.49 -9.41
C ALA A 103 1.29 -8.28 -10.23
N ALA A 104 0.30 -7.57 -9.70
CA ALA A 104 -0.11 -6.25 -10.18
C ALA A 104 0.04 -5.26 -9.03
N SER A 105 0.73 -4.15 -9.26
CA SER A 105 0.97 -3.13 -8.24
C SER A 105 0.81 -1.72 -8.79
N VAL A 106 0.26 -0.85 -7.95
CA VAL A 106 0.25 0.60 -8.18
C VAL A 106 1.35 1.23 -7.37
N TYR A 107 1.93 2.34 -7.86
CA TYR A 107 3.06 2.94 -7.19
C TYR A 107 3.16 4.45 -7.44
N VAL A 108 3.90 5.09 -6.56
CA VAL A 108 4.41 6.45 -6.74
C VAL A 108 5.91 6.36 -6.96
N ASN A 109 6.40 7.03 -8.01
CA ASN A 109 7.81 7.08 -8.38
C ASN A 109 8.26 8.54 -8.35
N LYS A 110 9.08 8.88 -7.35
CA LYS A 110 9.52 10.24 -7.08
C LYS A 110 10.96 10.42 -7.51
N SER A 111 11.17 11.34 -8.44
CA SER A 111 12.52 11.81 -8.78
C SER A 111 13.08 12.69 -7.66
N PHE A 112 14.28 12.39 -7.21
CA PHE A 112 15.03 13.22 -6.27
C PHE A 112 16.21 13.93 -6.95
N TRP A 113 16.62 13.46 -8.13
CA TRP A 113 17.56 14.13 -8.99
C TRP A 113 17.20 13.90 -10.46
N ARG A 114 17.14 14.99 -11.25
CA ARG A 114 16.78 14.94 -12.67
C ARG A 114 17.60 15.96 -13.44
N THR A 115 18.17 15.51 -14.55
CA THR A 115 18.76 16.34 -15.59
C THR A 115 18.02 16.10 -16.91
N ARG A 116 18.50 16.71 -17.99
CA ARG A 116 17.96 16.48 -19.34
C ARG A 116 18.07 15.01 -19.80
N ARG A 117 19.12 14.29 -19.36
CA ARG A 117 19.44 12.93 -19.84
C ARG A 117 19.36 11.85 -18.76
N GLN A 118 19.26 12.22 -17.51
CA GLN A 118 19.40 11.29 -16.40
C GLN A 118 18.37 11.59 -15.31
N GLU A 119 17.83 10.56 -14.73
CA GLU A 119 16.85 10.69 -13.65
C GLU A 119 17.11 9.62 -12.59
N PHE A 120 17.23 10.06 -11.34
CA PHE A 120 17.32 9.18 -10.18
C PHE A 120 15.99 9.21 -9.43
N ASN A 121 15.38 8.04 -9.23
CA ASN A 121 14.04 7.92 -8.69
C ASN A 121 14.03 6.98 -7.48
N PHE A 122 13.10 7.25 -6.58
CA PHE A 122 12.66 6.31 -5.58
C PHE A 122 11.19 5.96 -5.84
N ARG A 123 10.93 4.67 -6.04
CA ARG A 123 9.61 4.11 -6.28
C ARG A 123 9.14 3.34 -5.06
N LEU A 124 7.91 3.59 -4.64
CA LEU A 124 7.21 2.85 -3.60
C LEU A 124 5.85 2.39 -4.13
N GLY A 125 5.57 1.10 -4.05
CA GLY A 125 4.36 0.49 -4.59
C GLY A 125 3.77 -0.57 -3.70
N THR A 126 2.49 -0.84 -3.94
CA THR A 126 1.73 -1.92 -3.31
C THR A 126 0.72 -2.49 -4.26
N GLY A 127 0.28 -3.71 -4.00
CA GLY A 127 -0.69 -4.39 -4.86
C GLY A 127 -0.97 -5.82 -4.42
N LEU A 128 -1.30 -6.66 -5.38
CA LEU A 128 -1.64 -8.06 -5.17
C LEU A 128 -0.72 -8.97 -5.98
N GLY A 129 -0.28 -10.06 -5.35
CA GLY A 129 0.46 -11.14 -5.97
C GLY A 129 -0.35 -12.44 -5.96
N TYR A 130 -0.36 -13.15 -7.09
CA TYR A 130 -0.98 -14.47 -7.25
C TYR A 130 0.09 -15.54 -7.33
N PHE A 131 -0.01 -16.56 -6.46
CA PHE A 131 0.90 -17.69 -6.31
C PHE A 131 0.14 -18.99 -6.55
N PRO A 132 0.24 -19.61 -7.73
CA PRO A 132 -0.39 -20.92 -8.00
C PRO A 132 0.10 -22.00 -7.04
N VAL A 133 1.41 -21.99 -6.74
CA VAL A 133 2.08 -22.94 -5.83
C VAL A 133 2.21 -22.30 -4.45
N ARG A 134 1.63 -22.94 -3.45
CA ARG A 134 1.60 -22.46 -2.07
C ARG A 134 1.85 -23.63 -1.10
N PHE A 135 1.82 -23.35 0.18
CA PHE A 135 1.78 -24.39 1.20
C PHE A 135 0.58 -25.31 1.03
N GLU A 136 0.83 -26.60 1.06
CA GLU A 136 -0.18 -27.67 1.12
C GLU A 136 0.36 -28.72 2.08
N ALA A 137 -0.37 -29.04 3.15
CA ALA A 137 0.11 -29.91 4.22
C ALA A 137 0.54 -31.29 3.72
N ALA A 138 -0.17 -31.85 2.74
CA ALA A 138 0.11 -33.18 2.20
C ALA A 138 1.21 -33.19 1.12
N THR A 139 1.26 -32.17 0.26
CA THR A 139 2.08 -32.24 -0.97
C THR A 139 3.20 -31.22 -1.03
N ASN A 140 3.10 -30.10 -0.28
CA ASN A 140 4.08 -29.00 -0.31
C ASN A 140 4.28 -28.35 1.07
N HIS A 141 4.40 -29.16 2.10
CA HIS A 141 4.58 -28.69 3.50
C HIS A 141 5.88 -27.90 3.72
N LYS A 142 6.85 -28.01 2.84
CA LYS A 142 8.12 -27.26 2.91
C LYS A 142 8.01 -25.84 2.36
N ASN A 143 6.89 -25.44 1.72
CA ASN A 143 6.67 -24.05 1.34
C ASN A 143 6.16 -23.22 2.54
N THR A 144 7.04 -22.85 3.43
CA THR A 144 6.69 -22.06 4.62
C THR A 144 6.51 -20.57 4.34
N LEU A 145 6.89 -20.10 3.14
CA LEU A 145 6.84 -18.69 2.77
C LEU A 145 5.43 -18.22 2.42
N ILE A 146 4.68 -19.00 1.64
CA ILE A 146 3.41 -18.62 1.03
C ILE A 146 2.31 -19.64 1.37
N GLY A 147 1.36 -19.21 2.20
CA GLY A 147 0.21 -20.04 2.62
C GLY A 147 -1.06 -19.84 1.78
N SER A 148 -1.14 -18.78 0.99
CA SER A 148 -2.35 -18.45 0.21
C SER A 148 -2.03 -18.14 -1.25
N ARG A 149 -3.02 -18.31 -2.14
CA ARG A 149 -2.87 -17.95 -3.55
C ARG A 149 -2.78 -16.44 -3.76
N LEU A 150 -3.54 -15.66 -3.00
CA LEU A 150 -3.50 -14.19 -3.05
C LEU A 150 -2.72 -13.66 -1.86
N ASN A 151 -1.78 -12.76 -2.14
CA ASN A 151 -0.92 -12.12 -1.17
C ASN A 151 -0.84 -10.62 -1.49
N ALA A 152 -0.68 -9.80 -0.47
CA ALA A 152 -0.29 -8.40 -0.67
C ALA A 152 1.15 -8.34 -1.16
N THR A 153 1.47 -7.33 -1.98
CA THR A 153 2.85 -7.01 -2.34
C THR A 153 3.22 -5.60 -1.92
N LEU A 154 4.44 -5.44 -1.43
CA LEU A 154 5.08 -4.15 -1.19
C LEU A 154 6.35 -4.10 -2.02
N GLN A 155 6.61 -2.97 -2.67
CA GLN A 155 7.77 -2.77 -3.50
C GLN A 155 8.46 -1.46 -3.14
N ALA A 156 9.77 -1.52 -2.91
CA ALA A 156 10.62 -0.35 -2.78
C ALA A 156 11.74 -0.46 -3.82
N ARG A 157 12.03 0.62 -4.57
CA ARG A 157 13.05 0.61 -5.62
C ARG A 157 13.81 1.91 -5.69
N LEU A 158 15.10 1.77 -5.99
CA LEU A 158 15.94 2.84 -6.51
C LEU A 158 16.11 2.61 -8.00
N GLU A 159 15.79 3.60 -8.79
CA GLU A 159 15.80 3.52 -10.26
C GLU A 159 16.68 4.63 -10.85
N TYR A 160 17.51 4.28 -11.81
CA TYR A 160 18.32 5.20 -12.60
C TYR A 160 17.96 5.06 -14.06
N ASP A 161 17.33 6.09 -14.63
CA ASP A 161 16.91 6.16 -16.04
C ASP A 161 17.86 7.07 -16.80
N VAL A 162 18.49 6.52 -17.84
CA VAL A 162 19.42 7.24 -18.71
C VAL A 162 18.84 7.35 -20.12
N ALA A 163 18.71 8.56 -20.65
CA ALA A 163 18.26 8.79 -22.01
C ALA A 163 19.27 8.26 -23.03
N LEU A 164 18.86 7.28 -23.82
CA LEU A 164 19.56 6.83 -25.01
C LEU A 164 19.19 7.71 -26.21
N THR A 165 17.90 8.03 -26.34
CA THR A 165 17.35 8.94 -27.36
C THR A 165 16.33 9.87 -26.70
N GLU A 166 15.63 10.69 -27.48
CA GLU A 166 14.52 11.53 -26.97
C GLU A 166 13.38 10.70 -26.41
N HIS A 167 13.12 9.52 -26.95
CA HIS A 167 12.04 8.65 -26.53
C HIS A 167 12.50 7.41 -25.78
N LEU A 168 13.72 6.94 -25.96
CA LEU A 168 14.19 5.70 -25.35
C LEU A 168 15.14 5.98 -24.18
N GLY A 169 14.92 5.29 -23.06
CA GLY A 169 15.78 5.30 -21.88
C GLY A 169 16.19 3.91 -21.47
N LEU A 170 17.41 3.79 -20.95
CA LEU A 170 17.91 2.61 -20.26
C LEU A 170 17.61 2.76 -18.77
N LEU A 171 16.93 1.79 -18.18
CA LEU A 171 16.67 1.72 -16.76
C LEU A 171 17.60 0.71 -16.10
N LEU A 172 18.26 1.15 -15.04
CA LEU A 172 18.95 0.32 -14.05
C LEU A 172 18.24 0.49 -12.71
N GLY A 173 18.11 -0.57 -11.94
CA GLY A 173 17.44 -0.47 -10.65
C GLY A 173 17.85 -1.51 -9.63
N LEU A 174 17.65 -1.14 -8.36
CA LEU A 174 17.72 -2.03 -7.22
C LEU A 174 16.36 -2.07 -6.56
N GLY A 175 15.81 -3.26 -6.34
CA GLY A 175 14.49 -3.44 -5.78
C GLY A 175 14.47 -4.32 -4.55
N LEU A 176 13.47 -4.10 -3.70
CA LEU A 176 13.03 -5.02 -2.67
C LEU A 176 11.54 -5.26 -2.87
N ASN A 177 11.17 -6.51 -3.14
CA ASN A 177 9.79 -6.91 -3.27
C ASN A 177 9.42 -7.81 -2.09
N HIS A 178 8.32 -7.50 -1.43
CA HIS A 178 7.80 -8.32 -0.32
C HIS A 178 6.42 -8.85 -0.70
N TYR A 179 6.18 -10.14 -0.41
CA TYR A 179 4.88 -10.79 -0.61
C TYR A 179 4.46 -11.50 0.67
N SER A 180 3.27 -11.21 1.17
CA SER A 180 2.67 -11.91 2.30
C SER A 180 1.16 -11.72 2.35
N ASN A 181 0.46 -12.56 3.11
CA ASN A 181 -1.00 -12.46 3.28
C ASN A 181 -1.40 -11.87 4.65
N GLY A 182 -0.45 -11.30 5.41
CA GLY A 182 -0.74 -10.67 6.69
C GLY A 182 -1.33 -11.63 7.74
N ALA A 183 -0.89 -12.89 7.75
CA ALA A 183 -1.35 -13.97 8.61
C ALA A 183 -2.80 -14.43 8.40
N THR A 184 -3.43 -14.04 7.29
CA THR A 184 -4.76 -14.54 6.91
C THR A 184 -4.74 -16.07 6.76
N THR A 185 -3.67 -16.62 6.17
CA THR A 185 -3.46 -18.07 6.04
C THR A 185 -2.02 -18.40 6.40
N LYS A 186 -1.81 -19.43 7.21
CA LYS A 186 -0.48 -19.88 7.64
C LYS A 186 -0.10 -21.22 7.01
N PRO A 187 1.22 -21.50 6.88
CA PRO A 187 2.35 -20.64 7.24
C PRO A 187 2.44 -19.44 6.31
N ASN A 188 2.99 -18.32 6.78
CA ASN A 188 3.18 -17.10 6.02
C ASN A 188 4.39 -16.33 6.55
N PHE A 189 5.60 -16.84 6.31
CA PHE A 189 6.80 -16.07 6.61
C PHE A 189 7.03 -14.95 5.59
N GLY A 190 6.38 -15.04 4.41
CA GLY A 190 6.49 -14.07 3.33
C GLY A 190 7.78 -14.19 2.54
N ILE A 191 7.75 -13.73 1.29
CA ILE A 191 8.92 -13.66 0.43
C ILE A 191 9.50 -12.26 0.50
N ASN A 192 10.77 -12.13 0.89
CA ASN A 192 11.56 -10.92 0.74
C ASN A 192 12.54 -11.15 -0.42
N LEU A 193 12.39 -10.41 -1.51
CA LEU A 193 13.10 -10.61 -2.76
C LEU A 193 13.87 -9.33 -3.15
N PRO A 194 15.14 -9.17 -2.71
CA PRO A 194 16.05 -8.18 -3.30
C PRO A 194 16.30 -8.52 -4.77
N THR A 195 16.26 -7.51 -5.63
CA THR A 195 16.40 -7.67 -7.09
C THR A 195 17.27 -6.57 -7.69
N VAL A 196 17.96 -6.94 -8.77
CA VAL A 196 18.55 -6.01 -9.74
C VAL A 196 17.64 -5.97 -10.95
N LEU A 197 17.44 -4.80 -11.51
CA LEU A 197 16.60 -4.56 -12.67
C LEU A 197 17.41 -3.94 -13.80
N LEU A 198 17.14 -4.42 -15.01
CA LEU A 198 17.64 -3.85 -16.25
C LEU A 198 16.50 -3.81 -17.25
N GLY A 199 16.33 -2.69 -17.96
CA GLY A 199 15.27 -2.61 -18.95
C GLY A 199 15.25 -1.30 -19.72
N LEU A 200 14.21 -1.13 -20.49
CA LEU A 200 14.00 0.01 -21.35
C LEU A 200 12.70 0.74 -20.98
N ASN A 201 12.76 2.06 -21.03
CA ASN A 201 11.63 2.95 -20.96
C ASN A 201 11.40 3.64 -22.29
N TYR A 202 10.17 3.57 -22.82
CA TYR A 202 9.72 4.43 -23.89
C TYR A 202 8.97 5.63 -23.29
N HIS A 203 9.50 6.83 -23.50
CA HIS A 203 8.90 8.09 -23.07
C HIS A 203 8.14 8.72 -24.24
N GLN A 204 6.85 8.91 -24.10
CA GLN A 204 6.06 9.65 -25.08
C GLN A 204 6.61 11.08 -25.27
N GLN A 205 6.97 11.69 -24.15
CA GLN A 205 7.68 12.97 -24.06
C GLN A 205 8.59 12.96 -22.85
N ARG A 206 9.83 13.37 -22.98
CA ARG A 206 10.69 13.63 -21.82
C ARG A 206 10.43 15.06 -21.35
N PRO A 207 10.14 15.26 -20.06
CA PRO A 207 10.02 16.62 -19.52
C PRO A 207 11.40 17.30 -19.63
N LEU A 208 11.53 18.27 -20.51
CA LEU A 208 12.79 18.96 -20.80
C LEU A 208 13.24 19.89 -19.65
N GLN A 209 12.33 20.26 -18.77
CA GLN A 209 12.57 21.11 -17.59
C GLN A 209 11.70 20.70 -16.42
N PRO A 210 12.06 21.06 -15.17
CA PRO A 210 11.11 21.10 -14.08
C PRO A 210 9.94 21.96 -14.54
N LEU A 211 8.72 21.44 -14.45
CA LEU A 211 7.52 22.21 -14.72
C LEU A 211 7.63 23.50 -13.89
N ASN A 212 7.81 24.64 -14.56
CA ASN A 212 7.82 25.95 -13.91
C ASN A 212 6.43 26.17 -13.33
N THR A 213 6.33 26.04 -12.04
CA THR A 213 5.06 26.04 -11.34
C THR A 213 4.93 27.33 -10.57
N SER A 214 3.82 27.99 -10.79
CA SER A 214 3.34 29.02 -9.87
C SER A 214 3.33 28.48 -8.44
N PRO A 215 3.62 29.30 -7.43
CA PRO A 215 3.55 28.87 -6.04
C PRO A 215 2.22 28.17 -5.77
N THR A 216 2.27 26.91 -5.36
CA THR A 216 1.06 26.18 -4.97
C THR A 216 0.63 26.70 -3.61
N PRO A 217 -0.63 27.18 -3.46
CA PRO A 217 -1.11 27.67 -2.18
C PRO A 217 -0.93 26.65 -1.07
N GLU A 218 -0.56 27.12 0.11
CA GLU A 218 -0.54 26.26 1.29
C GLU A 218 -2.00 25.86 1.63
N PRO A 219 -2.21 24.62 2.10
CA PRO A 219 -3.54 24.19 2.53
C PRO A 219 -4.05 25.06 3.68
N THR A 220 -5.31 25.46 3.63
CA THR A 220 -5.95 26.31 4.65
C THR A 220 -6.18 25.59 5.99
N ASP A 221 -6.00 24.29 6.04
CA ASP A 221 -6.20 23.43 7.22
C ASP A 221 -4.89 23.04 7.93
N VAL A 222 -3.74 23.62 7.56
CA VAL A 222 -2.48 23.48 8.30
C VAL A 222 -2.65 24.07 9.71
N GLY A 223 -2.23 23.30 10.71
CA GLY A 223 -2.41 23.64 12.12
C GLY A 223 -3.78 23.28 12.70
N ARG A 224 -4.76 22.86 11.90
CA ARG A 224 -6.07 22.42 12.37
C ARG A 224 -5.99 21.04 13.04
N ASN A 225 -6.72 20.92 14.13
CA ASN A 225 -6.97 19.64 14.78
C ASN A 225 -8.21 18.97 14.18
N PHE A 226 -8.27 17.65 14.28
CA PHE A 226 -9.42 16.85 13.87
C PHE A 226 -9.56 15.64 14.79
N LEU A 227 -10.77 15.07 14.84
CA LEU A 227 -11.08 13.85 15.54
C LEU A 227 -11.43 12.76 14.54
N ASN A 228 -10.88 11.56 14.73
CA ASN A 228 -11.23 10.38 13.95
C ASN A 228 -11.90 9.33 14.87
N ILE A 229 -13.03 8.80 14.44
CA ILE A 229 -13.67 7.64 15.04
C ILE A 229 -13.74 6.57 13.98
N SER A 230 -13.28 5.35 14.28
CA SER A 230 -13.27 4.28 13.29
C SER A 230 -13.43 2.91 13.91
N THR A 231 -13.90 1.96 13.10
CA THR A 231 -13.91 0.55 13.41
C THR A 231 -13.15 -0.24 12.36
N SER A 232 -12.53 -1.34 12.73
CA SER A 232 -11.86 -2.25 11.80
C SER A 232 -12.25 -3.69 12.02
N VAL A 233 -12.16 -4.46 10.95
CA VAL A 233 -12.32 -5.91 10.92
C VAL A 233 -11.17 -6.53 10.14
N GLY A 234 -10.75 -7.72 10.55
CA GLY A 234 -9.77 -8.54 9.85
C GLY A 234 -9.96 -10.00 10.19
N TRP A 235 -9.32 -10.86 9.44
CA TRP A 235 -9.37 -12.31 9.66
C TRP A 235 -7.96 -12.86 9.66
N LYS A 236 -7.71 -13.81 10.55
CA LYS A 236 -6.43 -14.52 10.62
C LYS A 236 -6.60 -15.97 11.01
N GLN A 237 -5.64 -16.79 10.59
CA GLN A 237 -5.45 -18.17 11.00
C GLN A 237 -4.47 -18.23 12.19
N ARG A 238 -4.67 -19.12 13.16
CA ARG A 238 -3.78 -19.27 14.33
C ARG A 238 -2.45 -19.89 13.98
N ASN A 239 -2.48 -21.04 13.31
CA ASN A 239 -1.32 -21.83 12.89
C ASN A 239 -1.65 -22.62 11.62
N GLU A 240 -0.70 -23.38 11.10
CA GLU A 240 -0.82 -24.15 9.86
C GLU A 240 -1.74 -25.39 9.94
N THR A 241 -2.04 -25.86 11.14
CA THR A 241 -2.92 -27.02 11.37
C THR A 241 -4.36 -26.62 11.68
N ASP A 242 -4.61 -25.35 11.97
CA ASP A 242 -5.94 -24.83 12.25
C ASP A 242 -6.55 -24.19 10.99
N ASN A 243 -7.46 -24.88 10.34
CA ASN A 243 -8.11 -24.41 9.11
C ASN A 243 -9.15 -23.30 9.33
N GLN A 244 -9.38 -22.85 10.58
CA GLN A 244 -10.35 -21.81 10.88
C GLN A 244 -9.75 -20.41 10.72
N HIS A 245 -10.58 -19.48 10.27
CA HIS A 245 -10.26 -18.06 10.20
C HIS A 245 -11.02 -17.32 11.29
N TYR A 246 -10.29 -16.63 12.15
CA TYR A 246 -10.83 -15.95 13.33
C TYR A 246 -10.95 -14.47 13.06
N LEU A 247 -12.10 -13.92 13.41
CA LEU A 247 -12.36 -12.49 13.32
C LEU A 247 -11.55 -11.73 14.37
N VAL A 248 -10.89 -10.66 13.91
CA VAL A 248 -10.28 -9.64 14.75
C VAL A 248 -11.00 -8.33 14.46
N ASN A 249 -11.43 -7.63 15.48
CA ASN A 249 -12.06 -6.33 15.34
C ASN A 249 -11.47 -5.32 16.33
N ALA A 250 -11.49 -4.05 15.95
CA ALA A 250 -11.05 -2.96 16.80
C ALA A 250 -11.95 -1.73 16.63
N VAL A 251 -12.02 -0.93 17.69
CA VAL A 251 -12.62 0.40 17.70
C VAL A 251 -11.54 1.40 18.09
N THR A 252 -11.49 2.52 17.38
CA THR A 252 -10.45 3.54 17.53
C THR A 252 -11.06 4.92 17.70
N LEU A 253 -10.54 5.67 18.66
CA LEU A 253 -10.75 7.11 18.82
C LEU A 253 -9.40 7.80 18.75
N ALA A 254 -9.23 8.76 17.85
CA ALA A 254 -7.95 9.43 17.64
C ALA A 254 -8.11 10.92 17.40
N VAL A 255 -7.22 11.69 17.98
CA VAL A 255 -7.02 13.11 17.67
C VAL A 255 -5.87 13.23 16.68
N GLY A 256 -5.99 14.15 15.74
CA GLY A 256 -4.94 14.43 14.78
C GLY A 256 -4.74 15.93 14.59
N ARG A 257 -3.54 16.30 14.12
CA ARG A 257 -3.20 17.66 13.75
C ARG A 257 -2.47 17.66 12.42
N ARG A 258 -2.92 18.52 11.52
CA ARG A 258 -2.20 18.77 10.27
C ARG A 258 -1.00 19.66 10.56
N ILE A 259 0.22 19.12 10.44
CA ILE A 259 1.45 19.85 10.78
C ILE A 259 2.04 20.61 9.59
N ASN A 260 1.80 20.12 8.37
CA ASN A 260 2.19 20.79 7.15
C ASN A 260 1.36 20.26 5.95
N ARG A 261 1.66 20.74 4.74
CA ARG A 261 0.97 20.32 3.52
C ARG A 261 1.02 18.83 3.19
N LYS A 262 1.99 18.09 3.76
CA LYS A 262 2.23 16.66 3.46
C LYS A 262 1.95 15.72 4.62
N SER A 263 1.72 16.24 5.84
CA SER A 263 1.79 15.41 7.04
C SER A 263 0.74 15.75 8.07
N ASN A 264 0.11 14.70 8.61
CA ASN A 264 -0.63 14.75 9.85
C ASN A 264 0.14 13.98 10.93
N LEU A 265 0.10 14.45 12.18
CA LEU A 265 0.38 13.66 13.36
C LEU A 265 -0.94 13.24 13.99
N VAL A 266 -1.01 12.00 14.47
CA VAL A 266 -2.20 11.43 15.10
C VAL A 266 -1.81 10.73 16.40
N ALA A 267 -2.70 10.77 17.39
CA ALA A 267 -2.60 9.98 18.61
C ALA A 267 -3.98 9.42 18.95
N GLY A 268 -4.06 8.18 19.42
CA GLY A 268 -5.35 7.55 19.63
C GLY A 268 -5.36 6.45 20.67
N LEU A 269 -6.58 6.08 21.05
CA LEU A 269 -6.89 4.94 21.89
C LEU A 269 -7.61 3.89 21.06
N GLU A 270 -7.31 2.62 21.31
CA GLU A 270 -7.89 1.49 20.59
C GLU A 270 -8.30 0.38 21.55
N GLY A 271 -9.47 -0.19 21.32
CA GLY A 271 -9.92 -1.44 21.94
C GLY A 271 -9.93 -2.56 20.90
N PHE A 272 -9.42 -3.74 21.24
CA PHE A 272 -9.29 -4.88 20.34
C PHE A 272 -10.00 -6.11 20.90
N HIS A 273 -10.61 -6.89 20.02
CA HIS A 273 -11.08 -8.22 20.31
C HIS A 273 -10.63 -9.20 19.23
N ASP A 274 -9.77 -10.14 19.60
CA ASP A 274 -9.21 -11.18 18.75
C ASP A 274 -9.76 -12.54 19.13
N ARG A 275 -10.68 -13.06 18.32
CA ARG A 275 -11.32 -14.36 18.60
C ARG A 275 -10.36 -15.55 18.49
N SER A 276 -9.23 -15.40 17.80
CA SER A 276 -8.22 -16.47 17.75
C SER A 276 -7.60 -16.75 19.10
N LEU A 277 -7.49 -15.73 19.97
CA LEU A 277 -6.99 -15.86 21.33
C LEU A 277 -7.99 -16.59 22.24
N THR A 278 -9.29 -16.34 22.04
CA THR A 278 -10.34 -17.10 22.77
C THR A 278 -10.27 -18.59 22.42
N ALA A 279 -10.11 -18.91 21.13
CA ALA A 279 -9.96 -20.30 20.71
C ALA A 279 -8.67 -20.92 21.25
N GLN A 280 -7.55 -20.18 21.22
CA GLN A 280 -6.28 -20.64 21.77
C GLN A 280 -6.38 -20.97 23.28
N LEU A 281 -7.03 -20.10 24.05
CA LEU A 281 -7.24 -20.33 25.49
C LEU A 281 -8.09 -21.56 25.75
N ARG A 282 -9.18 -21.75 25.00
CA ARG A 282 -10.05 -22.93 25.16
C ARG A 282 -9.32 -24.24 24.89
N ASP A 283 -8.40 -24.25 23.91
CA ASP A 283 -7.64 -25.45 23.55
C ASP A 283 -6.57 -25.82 24.59
N THR A 284 -6.10 -24.84 25.38
CA THR A 284 -5.03 -25.03 26.38
C THR A 284 -5.51 -25.07 27.82
N ALA A 285 -6.74 -24.60 28.08
CA ALA A 285 -7.30 -24.52 29.42
C ALA A 285 -7.74 -25.89 29.96
N ARG A 286 -7.51 -26.10 31.25
CA ARG A 286 -8.14 -27.17 32.00
C ARG A 286 -9.55 -26.73 32.40
N THR A 287 -10.46 -27.68 32.59
CA THR A 287 -11.88 -27.42 32.87
C THR A 287 -12.15 -26.55 34.11
N SER A 288 -11.20 -26.47 35.04
CA SER A 288 -11.26 -25.70 36.27
C SER A 288 -10.64 -24.32 36.22
N ASP A 289 -10.02 -23.93 35.07
CA ASP A 289 -9.22 -22.72 35.00
C ASP A 289 -10.14 -21.49 34.82
N GLN A 290 -9.86 -20.42 35.57
CA GLN A 290 -10.41 -19.11 35.28
C GLN A 290 -9.56 -18.51 34.10
N LEU A 291 -10.20 -18.41 32.93
CA LEU A 291 -9.53 -17.90 31.74
C LEU A 291 -9.37 -16.38 31.82
N PRO A 292 -8.18 -15.83 31.48
CA PRO A 292 -7.98 -14.40 31.39
C PRO A 292 -8.80 -13.79 30.25
N ASP A 293 -9.15 -12.50 30.36
CA ASP A 293 -9.77 -11.77 29.27
C ASP A 293 -8.77 -11.65 28.09
N VAL A 294 -9.25 -11.92 26.87
CA VAL A 294 -8.50 -11.82 25.63
C VAL A 294 -8.57 -10.45 24.96
N LYS A 295 -9.46 -9.58 25.46
CA LYS A 295 -9.54 -8.20 24.95
C LYS A 295 -8.28 -7.43 25.30
N LYS A 296 -7.96 -6.47 24.46
CA LYS A 296 -6.81 -5.59 24.66
C LYS A 296 -7.23 -4.16 24.50
N ALA A 297 -6.55 -3.26 25.22
CA ALA A 297 -6.64 -1.83 24.95
C ALA A 297 -5.23 -1.25 24.85
N GLY A 298 -5.07 -0.28 23.96
CA GLY A 298 -3.81 0.34 23.68
C GLY A 298 -3.95 1.81 23.32
N ALA A 299 -2.82 2.50 23.39
CA ALA A 299 -2.66 3.86 22.89
C ALA A 299 -1.60 3.87 21.80
N TYR A 300 -1.73 4.76 20.82
CA TYR A 300 -0.74 4.88 19.77
C TYR A 300 -0.46 6.33 19.41
N VAL A 301 0.71 6.54 18.82
CA VAL A 301 1.08 7.74 18.07
C VAL A 301 1.36 7.35 16.64
N GLY A 302 1.12 8.26 15.70
CA GLY A 302 1.29 7.95 14.29
C GLY A 302 1.47 9.15 13.40
N HIS A 303 1.84 8.84 12.17
CA HIS A 303 2.05 9.80 11.10
C HIS A 303 1.24 9.38 9.88
N GLU A 304 0.61 10.35 9.22
CA GLU A 304 -0.06 10.17 7.94
C GLU A 304 0.66 11.04 6.90
N LEU A 305 1.24 10.41 5.87
CA LEU A 305 1.88 11.07 4.74
C LEU A 305 0.86 11.23 3.62
N LEU A 306 0.52 12.47 3.26
CA LEU A 306 -0.64 12.83 2.46
C LEU A 306 -0.32 12.96 0.96
N PHE A 307 -1.12 12.30 0.12
CA PHE A 307 -1.09 12.39 -1.35
C PHE A 307 -2.51 12.72 -1.87
N GLY A 308 -2.97 13.92 -1.61
CA GLY A 308 -4.35 14.31 -1.91
C GLY A 308 -5.35 13.60 -1.00
N ARG A 309 -6.24 12.79 -1.59
CA ARG A 309 -7.21 11.96 -0.83
C ARG A 309 -6.61 10.69 -0.26
N LEU A 310 -5.40 10.33 -0.67
CA LEU A 310 -4.71 9.14 -0.21
C LEU A 310 -3.66 9.53 0.84
N ALA A 311 -3.50 8.70 1.87
CA ALA A 311 -2.43 8.85 2.83
C ALA A 311 -1.78 7.49 3.12
N PHE A 312 -0.46 7.50 3.28
CA PHE A 312 0.28 6.40 3.87
C PHE A 312 0.28 6.60 5.39
N VAL A 313 -0.15 5.56 6.12
CA VAL A 313 -0.32 5.57 7.58
C VAL A 313 0.77 4.74 8.23
N SER A 314 1.38 5.27 9.27
CA SER A 314 2.30 4.53 10.14
C SER A 314 2.00 4.85 11.61
N HIS A 315 1.76 3.81 12.42
CA HIS A 315 1.47 3.93 13.85
C HIS A 315 2.42 3.06 14.67
N LEU A 316 2.77 3.55 15.85
CA LEU A 316 3.42 2.79 16.91
C LEU A 316 2.55 2.86 18.16
N GLY A 317 2.10 1.70 18.62
CA GLY A 317 1.17 1.58 19.74
C GLY A 317 1.70 0.72 20.87
N LEU A 318 1.19 0.99 22.07
CA LEU A 318 1.48 0.25 23.28
C LEU A 318 0.18 -0.26 23.89
N TYR A 319 0.18 -1.50 24.39
CA TYR A 319 -0.94 -2.06 25.13
C TYR A 319 -0.82 -1.69 26.61
N PHE A 320 -1.81 -0.99 27.14
CA PHE A 320 -1.92 -0.74 28.60
C PHE A 320 -2.88 -1.74 29.28
N TYR A 321 -3.73 -2.43 28.51
CA TYR A 321 -4.54 -3.54 28.95
C TYR A 321 -4.31 -4.75 28.04
N ASN A 322 -3.71 -5.83 28.55
CA ASN A 322 -3.39 -7.05 27.81
C ASN A 322 -3.25 -8.23 28.77
N PRO A 323 -4.35 -8.70 29.38
CA PRO A 323 -4.32 -9.72 30.45
C PRO A 323 -3.70 -11.03 29.99
N TYR A 324 -4.00 -11.46 28.77
CA TYR A 324 -3.50 -12.74 28.25
C TYR A 324 -2.02 -12.69 27.79
N LYS A 325 -1.46 -11.52 27.56
CA LYS A 325 -0.03 -11.31 27.15
C LYS A 325 0.42 -12.19 25.97
N SER A 326 -0.48 -12.50 25.04
CA SER A 326 -0.22 -13.41 23.90
C SER A 326 0.79 -12.86 22.89
N ASN A 327 1.00 -11.55 22.86
CA ASN A 327 1.90 -10.85 21.96
C ASN A 327 2.83 -9.91 22.74
N ARG A 328 3.73 -9.22 22.02
CA ARG A 328 4.56 -8.15 22.59
C ARG A 328 3.68 -7.06 23.22
N PHE A 329 4.26 -6.26 24.11
CA PHE A 329 3.57 -5.14 24.76
C PHE A 329 3.30 -3.96 23.83
N TYR A 330 3.86 -3.99 22.60
CA TYR A 330 3.70 -2.98 21.56
C TYR A 330 3.27 -3.59 20.23
N TYR A 331 2.75 -2.73 19.34
CA TYR A 331 2.40 -3.07 17.98
C TYR A 331 2.75 -1.93 17.03
N GLU A 332 3.06 -2.28 15.82
CA GLU A 332 3.21 -1.36 14.70
C GLU A 332 2.04 -1.54 13.73
N ARG A 333 1.68 -0.48 13.02
CA ARG A 333 0.68 -0.54 11.95
C ARG A 333 1.17 0.27 10.77
N LEU A 334 1.09 -0.31 9.58
CA LEU A 334 1.35 0.33 8.31
C LEU A 334 0.13 0.15 7.42
N GLY A 335 -0.28 1.22 6.72
CA GLY A 335 -1.48 1.12 5.91
C GLY A 335 -1.64 2.24 4.90
N ILE A 336 -2.70 2.10 4.14
CA ILE A 336 -3.16 3.09 3.17
C ILE A 336 -4.55 3.55 3.57
N LYS A 337 -4.69 4.86 3.75
CA LYS A 337 -5.95 5.53 4.04
C LYS A 337 -6.43 6.27 2.81
N TYR A 338 -7.72 6.16 2.50
CA TYR A 338 -8.35 6.90 1.44
C TYR A 338 -9.56 7.67 1.95
N HIS A 339 -9.60 8.97 1.69
CA HIS A 339 -10.73 9.83 2.00
C HIS A 339 -11.76 9.81 0.85
N PHE A 340 -12.87 9.11 1.04
CA PHE A 340 -14.00 9.09 0.09
C PHE A 340 -14.66 10.46 0.00
N THR A 341 -14.84 11.08 1.17
CA THR A 341 -15.31 12.46 1.33
C THR A 341 -14.39 13.21 2.29
N GLU A 342 -14.68 14.46 2.61
CA GLU A 342 -13.95 15.20 3.65
C GLU A 342 -14.10 14.56 5.04
N ARG A 343 -15.20 13.85 5.28
CA ARG A 343 -15.53 13.22 6.57
C ARG A 343 -15.37 11.73 6.60
N VAL A 344 -15.59 11.00 5.49
CA VAL A 344 -15.57 9.54 5.46
C VAL A 344 -14.27 9.04 4.89
N PHE A 345 -13.63 8.11 5.60
CA PHE A 345 -12.40 7.47 5.14
C PHE A 345 -12.42 5.96 5.35
N GLY A 346 -11.66 5.26 4.54
CA GLY A 346 -11.35 3.85 4.71
C GLY A 346 -9.86 3.61 4.74
N ASN A 347 -9.41 2.58 5.48
CA ASN A 347 -8.02 2.14 5.49
C ASN A 347 -7.94 0.64 5.20
N ILE A 348 -6.80 0.26 4.64
CA ILE A 348 -6.31 -1.12 4.67
C ILE A 348 -4.98 -1.06 5.43
N ASP A 349 -4.95 -1.66 6.61
CA ASP A 349 -3.83 -1.59 7.53
C ASP A 349 -3.26 -3.00 7.78
N LEU A 350 -1.95 -3.14 7.81
CA LEU A 350 -1.26 -4.31 8.34
C LEU A 350 -0.81 -4.00 9.77
N LYS A 351 -1.34 -4.74 10.75
CA LYS A 351 -0.87 -4.72 12.12
C LYS A 351 0.19 -5.80 12.32
N VAL A 352 1.28 -5.44 12.98
CA VAL A 352 2.42 -6.32 13.22
C VAL A 352 2.88 -6.21 14.66
N HIS A 353 3.62 -7.22 15.14
CA HIS A 353 4.26 -7.24 16.45
C HIS A 353 5.75 -7.57 16.29
N GLY A 354 6.60 -6.53 16.28
CA GLY A 354 8.05 -6.68 16.10
C GLY A 354 8.41 -7.29 14.76
N GLY A 355 7.78 -6.81 13.69
CA GLY A 355 7.99 -7.27 12.32
C GLY A 355 7.20 -8.52 11.92
N ALA A 356 6.59 -9.25 12.87
CA ALA A 356 5.74 -10.39 12.53
C ALA A 356 4.30 -9.93 12.24
N ALA A 357 3.79 -10.26 11.05
CA ALA A 357 2.42 -9.93 10.66
C ALA A 357 1.41 -10.57 11.61
N ASP A 358 0.45 -9.78 12.10
CA ASP A 358 -0.64 -10.23 12.98
C ASP A 358 -1.96 -10.33 12.22
N VAL A 359 -2.39 -9.25 11.57
CA VAL A 359 -3.65 -9.21 10.81
C VAL A 359 -3.67 -8.05 9.82
N ILE A 360 -4.32 -8.26 8.66
CA ILE A 360 -4.74 -7.17 7.77
C ILE A 360 -6.10 -6.70 8.25
N GLU A 361 -6.20 -5.41 8.57
CA GLU A 361 -7.40 -4.74 9.06
C GLU A 361 -8.03 -3.89 7.96
N TRP A 362 -9.32 -4.06 7.74
CA TRP A 362 -10.16 -3.21 6.90
C TRP A 362 -10.89 -2.24 7.80
N ARG A 363 -10.62 -0.97 7.67
CA ARG A 363 -11.12 0.07 8.57
C ARG A 363 -12.04 1.04 7.84
N LEU A 364 -13.12 1.42 8.50
CA LEU A 364 -14.01 2.51 8.08
C LEU A 364 -14.11 3.52 9.22
N GLY A 365 -14.08 4.81 8.89
CA GLY A 365 -14.09 5.86 9.91
C GLY A 365 -14.67 7.19 9.44
N LEU A 366 -14.93 8.01 10.44
CA LEU A 366 -15.40 9.39 10.31
C LEU A 366 -14.32 10.35 10.84
N LYS A 367 -14.10 11.40 10.11
CA LYS A 367 -13.30 12.58 10.49
C LYS A 367 -14.25 13.72 10.86
N LEU A 368 -14.11 14.24 12.08
CA LEU A 368 -14.89 15.33 12.66
C LEU A 368 -14.03 16.57 12.89
#